data_6d27745265ba5c5c79d9e5554738cb97
#
_entry.id   6d27745265ba5c5c79d9e5554738cb97
#
_cell.length_a   1.000
_cell.length_b   1.000
_cell.length_c   1.000
_cell.angle_alpha   90.00
_cell.angle_beta   90.00
_cell.angle_gamma   90.00
#
_symmetry.space_group_name_H-M   'P 1'
#
loop_
_entity.id
_entity.type
_entity.pdbx_description
1 polymer ?
#
loop_
_entity_poly.entity_id
_entity_poly.type
_entity_poly.pdbx_seq_one_letter_code
_entity_poly.pdbx_strand_id
1 'polypeptide(L)'
;HFMLPENPRPIPSRFSLDPQIKRECIWAGPHYRPASLLVDRDGPMIRARSERKWDVLAQHIPNFDSLFDQVGSLRSSPEVFQMREFIRRWRFYDHFRSDADAAVRQPQLGTRTPVLHHDGRDLAAALQTIIEIGDADAMRAAITDAFPGARLHIESQAGGRFAIEFFQEGLLRPLSAAELSDGTLRYLLLVAALLTPRPPSLMVLNEPETSLHPDLLPALAR
;
A
#
# COMPACT_ATOMS: atom_id res chain seq x y z
N HIS A 1 -4.17 -19.57 10.94
CA HIS A 1 -5.48 -20.00 11.42
C HIS A 1 -5.89 -19.14 12.61
N PHE A 2 -6.97 -18.39 12.46
CA PHE A 2 -7.53 -17.52 13.49
C PHE A 2 -8.75 -18.18 14.13
N MET A 3 -8.89 -18.04 15.43
CA MET A 3 -10.07 -18.49 16.15
C MET A 3 -10.41 -17.52 17.30
N LEU A 4 -11.66 -17.47 17.67
CA LEU A 4 -12.07 -16.87 18.94
C LEU A 4 -11.59 -17.75 20.11
N PRO A 5 -11.33 -17.17 21.30
CA PRO A 5 -10.90 -17.92 22.46
C PRO A 5 -11.95 -18.95 22.87
N GLU A 6 -11.57 -20.21 23.00
CA GLU A 6 -12.47 -21.31 23.37
C GLU A 6 -12.64 -21.46 24.90
N ASN A 7 -11.75 -20.89 25.70
CA ASN A 7 -11.81 -21.01 27.18
C ASN A 7 -11.89 -19.66 27.84
N PRO A 8 -12.74 -19.51 28.86
CA PRO A 8 -12.74 -18.32 29.68
C PRO A 8 -11.37 -18.19 30.36
N ARG A 9 -10.73 -17.06 30.20
CA ARG A 9 -9.48 -16.73 30.89
C ARG A 9 -9.79 -16.55 32.42
N PRO A 10 -8.82 -16.83 33.30
CA PRO A 10 -9.00 -16.60 34.76
C PRO A 10 -9.35 -15.15 35.07
N ILE A 11 -8.95 -14.21 34.22
CA ILE A 11 -9.31 -12.78 34.31
C ILE A 11 -10.14 -12.43 33.09
N PRO A 12 -11.38 -11.94 33.23
CA PRO A 12 -12.20 -11.53 32.09
C PRO A 12 -11.49 -10.43 31.29
N SER A 13 -11.12 -10.73 30.08
CA SER A 13 -10.57 -9.73 29.17
C SER A 13 -11.71 -8.97 28.46
N ARG A 14 -11.60 -7.64 28.38
CA ARG A 14 -12.51 -6.83 27.56
C ARG A 14 -12.34 -7.10 26.07
N PHE A 15 -11.25 -7.75 25.69
CA PHE A 15 -10.90 -8.16 24.31
C PHE A 15 -11.30 -9.62 24.03
N SER A 16 -12.41 -10.09 24.60
CA SER A 16 -12.86 -11.49 24.43
C SER A 16 -13.25 -11.85 23.01
N LEU A 17 -13.53 -10.85 22.16
CA LEU A 17 -13.88 -11.02 20.75
C LEU A 17 -12.68 -10.85 19.81
N ASP A 18 -11.51 -10.46 20.31
CA ASP A 18 -10.34 -10.32 19.47
C ASP A 18 -9.88 -11.69 18.93
N PRO A 19 -9.57 -11.76 17.63
CA PRO A 19 -9.08 -13.00 17.04
C PRO A 19 -7.73 -13.40 17.63
N GLN A 20 -7.51 -14.71 17.78
CA GLN A 20 -6.25 -15.27 18.23
C GLN A 20 -5.60 -16.09 17.14
N ILE A 21 -4.30 -15.92 16.99
CA ILE A 21 -3.50 -16.72 16.07
C ILE A 21 -3.15 -18.04 16.77
N LYS A 22 -3.74 -19.13 16.31
CA LYS A 22 -3.40 -20.47 16.79
C LYS A 22 -2.21 -21.06 16.06
N ARG A 23 -2.17 -20.89 14.76
CA ARG A 23 -1.10 -21.44 13.93
C ARG A 23 -0.82 -20.57 12.73
N GLU A 24 0.46 -20.40 12.42
CA GLU A 24 0.96 -19.79 11.18
C GLU A 24 2.05 -20.70 10.60
N CYS A 25 2.06 -20.88 9.29
CA CYS A 25 3.06 -21.72 8.64
C CYS A 25 3.55 -21.07 7.34
N ILE A 26 4.84 -21.29 7.08
CA ILE A 26 5.45 -21.02 5.78
C ILE A 26 5.92 -22.37 5.23
N TRP A 27 5.58 -22.68 3.97
CA TRP A 27 5.96 -23.92 3.32
C TRP A 27 6.46 -23.68 1.91
N ALA A 28 7.26 -24.61 1.39
CA ALA A 28 7.73 -24.59 0.01
C ALA A 28 6.74 -25.28 -0.94
N GLY A 29 6.53 -24.66 -2.11
CA GLY A 29 5.68 -25.20 -3.17
C GLY A 29 4.21 -24.79 -3.09
N PRO A 30 3.38 -25.22 -4.06
CA PRO A 30 2.03 -24.71 -4.24
C PRO A 30 1.02 -25.23 -3.19
N HIS A 31 1.31 -26.38 -2.57
CA HIS A 31 0.39 -27.01 -1.63
C HIS A 31 1.08 -27.31 -0.30
N TYR A 32 0.35 -27.08 0.79
CA TYR A 32 0.81 -27.47 2.11
C TYR A 32 1.00 -28.99 2.22
N ARG A 33 2.18 -29.39 2.66
CA ARG A 33 2.54 -30.75 3.07
C ARG A 33 3.43 -30.66 4.31
N PRO A 34 3.31 -31.56 5.30
CA PRO A 34 4.19 -31.53 6.48
C PRO A 34 5.67 -31.56 6.14
N ALA A 35 6.04 -32.28 5.07
CA ALA A 35 7.42 -32.36 4.60
C ALA A 35 7.94 -31.07 3.95
N SER A 36 7.06 -30.20 3.43
CA SER A 36 7.42 -28.93 2.80
C SER A 36 7.43 -27.75 3.77
N LEU A 37 7.12 -27.99 5.04
CA LEU A 37 7.05 -26.95 6.06
C LEU A 37 8.44 -26.39 6.35
N LEU A 38 8.59 -25.09 6.23
CA LEU A 38 9.83 -24.34 6.48
C LEU A 38 9.80 -23.67 7.84
N VAL A 39 8.68 -23.05 8.17
CA VAL A 39 8.46 -22.37 9.47
C VAL A 39 7.08 -22.75 9.98
N ASP A 40 7.01 -23.06 11.27
CA ASP A 40 5.79 -23.44 11.95
C ASP A 40 5.70 -22.70 13.27
N ARG A 41 4.64 -21.94 13.41
CA ARG A 41 4.21 -21.39 14.68
C ARG A 41 3.02 -22.20 15.18
N ASP A 42 3.16 -22.76 16.36
CA ASP A 42 2.09 -23.47 17.07
C ASP A 42 1.92 -22.83 18.46
N GLY A 43 0.82 -22.13 18.66
CA GLY A 43 0.58 -21.33 19.86
C GLY A 43 1.72 -20.31 20.13
N PRO A 44 2.40 -20.41 21.29
CA PRO A 44 3.42 -19.44 21.69
C PRO A 44 4.82 -19.73 21.11
N MET A 45 5.00 -20.80 20.34
CA MET A 45 6.31 -21.25 19.88
C MET A 45 6.46 -21.14 18.37
N ILE A 46 7.58 -20.56 17.91
CA ILE A 46 7.99 -20.55 16.50
C ILE A 46 9.21 -21.45 16.32
N ARG A 47 9.13 -22.33 15.31
CA ARG A 47 10.22 -23.20 14.88
C ARG A 47 10.49 -22.98 13.41
N ALA A 48 11.76 -22.97 13.01
CA ALA A 48 12.15 -23.00 11.60
C ALA A 48 12.93 -24.27 11.30
N ARG A 49 12.82 -24.72 10.07
CA ARG A 49 13.58 -25.88 9.60
C ARG A 49 14.94 -25.45 9.14
N SER A 50 15.98 -25.99 9.76
CA SER A 50 17.37 -25.84 9.37
C SER A 50 17.90 -27.19 8.90
N GLU A 51 18.14 -27.33 7.60
CA GLU A 51 18.53 -28.61 6.97
C GLU A 51 17.56 -29.77 7.30
N ARG A 52 17.88 -30.58 8.32
CA ARG A 52 17.09 -31.74 8.76
C ARG A 52 16.53 -31.62 10.18
N LYS A 53 16.78 -30.49 10.84
CA LYS A 53 16.37 -30.26 12.23
C LYS A 53 15.40 -29.09 12.31
N TRP A 54 14.67 -29.02 13.42
CA TRP A 54 13.83 -27.91 13.78
C TRP A 54 14.53 -27.09 14.86
N ASP A 55 14.81 -25.82 14.55
CA ASP A 55 15.37 -24.88 15.50
C ASP A 55 14.25 -24.01 16.05
N VAL A 56 14.24 -23.82 17.37
CA VAL A 56 13.28 -22.93 18.03
C VAL A 56 13.77 -21.51 17.85
N LEU A 57 13.00 -20.68 17.16
CA LEU A 57 13.32 -19.27 16.91
C LEU A 57 12.81 -18.36 18.02
N ALA A 58 11.64 -18.64 18.56
CA ALA A 58 11.05 -17.86 19.63
C ALA A 58 10.07 -18.72 20.46
N GLN A 59 9.90 -18.31 21.74
CA GLN A 59 8.95 -18.90 22.68
C GLN A 59 8.18 -17.80 23.40
N HIS A 60 7.05 -18.14 23.97
CA HIS A 60 6.20 -17.21 24.73
C HIS A 60 5.62 -16.04 23.91
N ILE A 61 5.34 -16.29 22.64
CA ILE A 61 4.76 -15.28 21.74
C ILE A 61 3.29 -15.08 22.12
N PRO A 62 2.84 -13.82 22.28
CA PRO A 62 1.44 -13.52 22.47
C PRO A 62 0.58 -14.05 21.32
N ASN A 63 -0.64 -14.47 21.62
CA ASN A 63 -1.55 -15.02 20.62
C ASN A 63 -2.13 -14.01 19.64
N PHE A 64 -1.89 -12.72 19.85
CA PHE A 64 -2.26 -11.62 18.95
C PHE A 64 -1.11 -11.13 18.06
N ASP A 65 0.16 -11.53 18.34
CA ASP A 65 1.31 -11.18 17.51
C ASP A 65 1.52 -12.22 16.41
N SER A 66 1.98 -11.77 15.25
CA SER A 66 2.35 -12.67 14.13
C SER A 66 3.79 -13.17 14.25
N LEU A 67 4.09 -14.31 13.62
CA LEU A 67 5.46 -14.78 13.45
C LEU A 67 6.33 -13.74 12.70
N PHE A 68 5.73 -12.92 11.84
CA PHE A 68 6.43 -11.86 11.11
C PHE A 68 6.89 -10.70 11.98
N ASP A 69 6.26 -10.48 13.14
CA ASP A 69 6.66 -9.43 14.09
C ASP A 69 7.84 -9.88 14.95
N GLN A 70 7.92 -11.17 15.26
CA GLN A 70 8.89 -11.73 16.20
C GLN A 70 10.19 -12.21 15.54
N VAL A 71 10.13 -12.65 14.29
CA VAL A 71 11.30 -13.15 13.56
C VAL A 71 11.88 -12.03 12.70
N GLY A 72 12.79 -11.24 13.29
CA GLY A 72 13.26 -9.99 12.72
C GLY A 72 14.53 -10.06 11.87
N SER A 73 15.27 -11.17 11.86
CA SER A 73 16.60 -11.21 11.23
C SER A 73 16.72 -12.25 10.11
N LEU A 74 17.44 -11.87 9.05
CA LEU A 74 17.81 -12.76 7.95
C LEU A 74 18.59 -14.00 8.43
N ARG A 75 19.32 -13.87 9.55
CA ARG A 75 20.13 -14.96 10.11
C ARG A 75 19.31 -16.03 10.83
N SER A 76 18.15 -15.63 11.39
CA SER A 76 17.30 -16.55 12.14
C SER A 76 16.36 -17.35 11.26
N SER A 77 15.86 -16.78 10.17
CA SER A 77 15.08 -17.47 9.13
C SER A 77 15.00 -16.61 7.88
N PRO A 78 15.74 -16.95 6.83
CA PRO A 78 15.68 -16.23 5.56
C PRO A 78 14.31 -16.31 4.91
N GLU A 79 13.56 -17.39 5.09
CA GLU A 79 12.23 -17.58 4.52
C GLU A 79 11.21 -16.60 5.13
N VAL A 80 11.22 -16.45 6.45
CA VAL A 80 10.34 -15.47 7.15
C VAL A 80 10.70 -14.06 6.71
N PHE A 81 12.00 -13.74 6.66
CA PHE A 81 12.46 -12.42 6.25
C PHE A 81 12.02 -12.10 4.81
N GLN A 82 12.26 -13.01 3.86
CA GLN A 82 11.88 -12.82 2.46
C GLN A 82 10.37 -12.66 2.30
N MET A 83 9.58 -13.49 2.96
CA MET A 83 8.12 -13.41 2.92
C MET A 83 7.62 -12.11 3.53
N ARG A 84 8.20 -11.66 4.64
CA ARG A 84 7.87 -10.36 5.25
C ARG A 84 8.16 -9.21 4.31
N GLU A 85 9.36 -9.19 3.71
CA GLU A 85 9.73 -8.14 2.75
C GLU A 85 8.85 -8.18 1.48
N PHE A 86 8.42 -9.36 1.06
CA PHE A 86 7.49 -9.52 -0.04
C PHE A 86 6.12 -8.93 0.30
N ILE A 87 5.55 -9.26 1.48
CA ILE A 87 4.26 -8.75 1.95
C ILE A 87 4.31 -7.24 2.21
N ARG A 88 5.42 -6.72 2.75
CA ARG A 88 5.59 -5.27 2.97
C ARG A 88 5.52 -4.44 1.69
N ARG A 89 5.80 -5.04 0.55
CA ARG A 89 5.67 -4.40 -0.77
C ARG A 89 4.26 -4.44 -1.31
N TRP A 90 3.32 -5.13 -0.68
CA TRP A 90 1.92 -5.10 -1.07
C TRP A 90 1.34 -3.71 -0.83
N ARG A 91 0.47 -3.30 -1.74
CA ARG A 91 -0.26 -2.05 -1.62
C ARG A 91 -1.74 -2.32 -1.76
N PHE A 92 -2.46 -1.81 -0.77
CA PHE A 92 -3.92 -1.84 -0.73
C PHE A 92 -4.39 -0.40 -0.76
N TYR A 93 -5.07 -0.03 -1.82
CA TYR A 93 -5.70 1.27 -2.00
C TYR A 93 -7.21 1.06 -1.85
N ASP A 94 -7.66 1.01 -0.61
CA ASP A 94 -9.06 0.78 -0.27
C ASP A 94 -9.87 2.06 -0.48
N HIS A 95 -9.37 3.17 0.04
CA HIS A 95 -10.04 4.46 -0.07
C HIS A 95 -9.04 5.61 -0.08
N PHE A 96 -8.98 6.33 -1.20
CA PHE A 96 -8.27 7.60 -1.25
C PHE A 96 -9.12 8.71 -0.66
N ARG A 97 -8.60 9.39 0.34
CA ARG A 97 -9.28 10.58 0.88
C ARG A 97 -9.15 11.75 -0.09
N SER A 98 -10.29 12.26 -0.54
CA SER A 98 -10.40 13.43 -1.43
C SER A 98 -11.34 14.52 -0.88
N ASP A 99 -11.82 14.35 0.37
CA ASP A 99 -12.65 15.34 1.06
C ASP A 99 -11.90 16.67 1.27
N ALA A 100 -12.63 17.71 1.69
CA ALA A 100 -12.07 19.07 1.82
C ALA A 100 -10.84 19.17 2.77
N ASP A 101 -10.77 18.30 3.77
CA ASP A 101 -9.68 18.26 4.76
C ASP A 101 -8.59 17.24 4.39
N ALA A 102 -8.71 16.58 3.24
CA ALA A 102 -7.76 15.57 2.82
C ALA A 102 -6.37 16.15 2.60
N ALA A 103 -5.33 15.45 3.07
CA ALA A 103 -3.95 15.90 2.96
C ALA A 103 -3.49 16.10 1.50
N VAL A 104 -4.06 15.35 0.55
CA VAL A 104 -3.79 15.47 -0.88
C VAL A 104 -4.11 16.86 -1.45
N ARG A 105 -5.00 17.60 -0.82
CA ARG A 105 -5.39 18.97 -1.23
C ARG A 105 -4.41 20.05 -0.81
N GLN A 106 -3.46 19.72 0.05
CA GLN A 106 -2.49 20.66 0.60
C GLN A 106 -1.10 20.40 0.02
N PRO A 107 -0.23 21.42 -0.08
CA PRO A 107 1.16 21.21 -0.44
C PRO A 107 1.85 20.24 0.54
N GLN A 108 2.50 19.22 -0.01
CA GLN A 108 3.15 18.17 0.75
C GLN A 108 4.68 18.27 0.67
N LEU A 109 5.38 17.63 1.60
CA LEU A 109 6.83 17.56 1.56
C LEU A 109 7.30 16.87 0.28
N GLY A 110 8.18 17.54 -0.48
CA GLY A 110 8.74 17.09 -1.74
C GLY A 110 9.81 16.02 -1.56
N THR A 111 9.43 14.83 -1.15
CA THR A 111 10.33 13.67 -1.04
C THR A 111 10.10 12.73 -2.20
N ARG A 112 11.18 12.21 -2.81
CA ARG A 112 11.04 11.23 -3.91
C ARG A 112 10.22 10.03 -3.47
N THR A 113 9.08 9.84 -4.13
CA THR A 113 8.03 8.87 -3.77
C THR A 113 7.84 7.88 -4.92
N PRO A 114 8.65 6.80 -4.98
CA PRO A 114 8.55 5.81 -6.07
C PRO A 114 7.33 4.89 -5.96
N VAL A 115 6.60 4.91 -4.84
CA VAL A 115 5.34 4.18 -4.63
C VAL A 115 4.42 5.07 -3.80
N LEU A 116 3.23 5.37 -4.32
CA LEU A 116 2.22 6.18 -3.64
C LEU A 116 1.85 5.61 -2.26
N HIS A 117 1.71 6.49 -1.27
CA HIS A 117 1.23 6.09 0.05
C HIS A 117 -0.22 5.59 -0.03
N HIS A 118 -0.63 4.68 0.86
CA HIS A 118 -1.94 4.03 0.81
C HIS A 118 -3.12 5.00 0.90
N ASP A 119 -2.97 6.15 1.53
CA ASP A 119 -3.99 7.20 1.63
C ASP A 119 -3.86 8.31 0.57
N GLY A 120 -2.83 8.23 -0.29
CA GLY A 120 -2.60 9.18 -1.37
C GLY A 120 -2.07 10.55 -0.96
N ARG A 121 -1.72 10.76 0.31
CA ARG A 121 -1.29 12.07 0.84
C ARG A 121 -0.07 12.68 0.16
N ASP A 122 0.77 11.88 -0.48
CA ASP A 122 2.01 12.27 -1.16
C ASP A 122 1.87 12.35 -2.68
N LEU A 123 0.65 12.58 -3.19
CA LEU A 123 0.33 12.61 -4.61
C LEU A 123 1.27 13.52 -5.42
N ALA A 124 1.49 14.76 -4.98
CA ALA A 124 2.35 15.70 -5.72
C ALA A 124 3.79 15.16 -5.87
N ALA A 125 4.34 14.58 -4.81
CA ALA A 125 5.67 13.97 -4.82
C ALA A 125 5.73 12.69 -5.68
N ALA A 126 4.67 11.88 -5.67
CA ALA A 126 4.56 10.69 -6.51
C ALA A 126 4.51 11.07 -8.00
N LEU A 127 3.67 12.04 -8.38
CA LEU A 127 3.57 12.54 -9.75
C LEU A 127 4.89 13.14 -10.23
N GLN A 128 5.57 13.96 -9.40
CA GLN A 128 6.90 14.48 -9.71
C GLN A 128 7.92 13.34 -9.87
N THR A 129 7.83 12.31 -9.07
CA THR A 129 8.72 11.15 -9.18
C THR A 129 8.50 10.39 -10.49
N ILE A 130 7.25 10.24 -10.94
CA ILE A 130 6.93 9.66 -12.25
C ILE A 130 7.52 10.51 -13.38
N ILE A 131 7.43 11.85 -13.30
CA ILE A 131 8.01 12.76 -14.28
C ILE A 131 9.52 12.57 -14.39
N GLU A 132 10.22 12.41 -13.26
CA GLU A 132 11.69 12.36 -13.24
C GLU A 132 12.29 10.99 -13.57
N ILE A 133 11.68 9.91 -13.11
CA ILE A 133 12.27 8.56 -13.20
C ILE A 133 11.30 7.47 -13.69
N GLY A 134 10.03 7.82 -13.93
CA GLY A 134 8.99 6.92 -14.44
C GLY A 134 8.67 7.18 -15.91
N ASP A 135 7.46 6.77 -16.31
CA ASP A 135 6.92 7.02 -17.64
C ASP A 135 6.08 8.31 -17.66
N ALA A 136 6.79 9.43 -17.85
CA ALA A 136 6.16 10.75 -17.93
C ALA A 136 5.26 10.91 -19.16
N ASP A 137 5.52 10.19 -20.24
CA ASP A 137 4.71 10.24 -21.47
C ASP A 137 3.40 9.51 -21.28
N ALA A 138 3.41 8.33 -20.68
CA ALA A 138 2.19 7.61 -20.30
C ALA A 138 1.33 8.43 -19.33
N MET A 139 1.94 9.08 -18.34
CA MET A 139 1.21 9.94 -17.41
C MET A 139 0.55 11.13 -18.12
N ARG A 140 1.27 11.80 -19.01
CA ARG A 140 0.72 12.91 -19.81
C ARG A 140 -0.41 12.45 -20.72
N ALA A 141 -0.25 11.30 -21.37
CA ALA A 141 -1.29 10.71 -22.20
C ALA A 141 -2.55 10.39 -21.39
N ALA A 142 -2.42 9.73 -20.23
CA ALA A 142 -3.55 9.43 -19.36
C ALA A 142 -4.30 10.69 -18.91
N ILE A 143 -3.59 11.76 -18.56
CA ILE A 143 -4.22 13.04 -18.18
C ILE A 143 -4.92 13.69 -19.37
N THR A 144 -4.28 13.73 -20.55
CA THR A 144 -4.88 14.35 -21.73
C THR A 144 -6.09 13.58 -22.26
N ASP A 145 -6.07 12.25 -22.16
CA ASP A 145 -7.21 11.39 -22.53
C ASP A 145 -8.43 11.60 -21.63
N ALA A 146 -8.18 11.77 -20.34
CA ALA A 146 -9.24 12.01 -19.37
C ALA A 146 -9.76 13.45 -19.37
N PHE A 147 -8.86 14.41 -19.59
CA PHE A 147 -9.14 15.84 -19.53
C PHE A 147 -8.54 16.53 -20.77
N PRO A 148 -9.26 16.53 -21.91
CA PRO A 148 -8.75 17.12 -23.14
C PRO A 148 -8.24 18.56 -22.95
N GLY A 149 -7.03 18.83 -23.42
CA GLY A 149 -6.36 20.14 -23.27
C GLY A 149 -5.77 20.42 -21.90
N ALA A 150 -5.95 19.54 -20.91
CA ALA A 150 -5.38 19.72 -19.57
C ALA A 150 -3.88 19.41 -19.54
N ARG A 151 -3.18 20.08 -18.62
CA ARG A 151 -1.77 19.85 -18.31
C ARG A 151 -1.57 19.90 -16.80
N LEU A 152 -0.73 19.00 -16.31
CA LEU A 152 -0.33 18.93 -14.92
C LEU A 152 1.08 19.49 -14.75
N HIS A 153 1.27 20.32 -13.74
CA HIS A 153 2.59 20.78 -13.28
C HIS A 153 2.71 20.59 -11.77
N ILE A 154 3.91 20.32 -11.31
CA ILE A 154 4.21 20.25 -9.88
C ILE A 154 5.09 21.44 -9.52
N GLU A 155 4.52 22.37 -8.76
CA GLU A 155 5.21 23.55 -8.30
C GLU A 155 6.06 23.23 -7.06
N SER A 156 7.33 23.65 -7.07
CA SER A 156 8.19 23.63 -5.89
C SER A 156 8.01 24.89 -5.08
N GLN A 157 7.52 24.74 -3.86
CA GLN A 157 7.27 25.86 -2.94
C GLN A 157 8.36 25.98 -1.86
N ALA A 158 8.34 27.11 -1.14
CA ALA A 158 9.24 27.35 -0.01
C ALA A 158 9.16 26.22 1.02
N GLY A 159 10.31 25.87 1.61
CA GLY A 159 10.42 24.77 2.57
C GLY A 159 10.41 23.36 1.93
N GLY A 160 10.67 23.26 0.63
CA GLY A 160 10.75 21.99 -0.07
C GLY A 160 9.39 21.26 -0.20
N ARG A 161 8.31 22.02 -0.29
CA ARG A 161 6.97 21.47 -0.50
C ARG A 161 6.65 21.43 -1.99
N PHE A 162 5.85 20.45 -2.38
CA PHE A 162 5.29 20.31 -3.71
C PHE A 162 3.79 20.57 -3.69
N ALA A 163 3.33 21.33 -4.69
CA ALA A 163 1.91 21.63 -4.93
C ALA A 163 1.52 21.20 -6.35
N ILE A 164 0.29 20.75 -6.51
CA ILE A 164 -0.28 20.43 -7.81
C ILE A 164 -0.85 21.70 -8.43
N GLU A 165 -0.48 21.97 -9.67
CA GLU A 165 -1.08 22.93 -10.57
C GLU A 165 -1.70 22.23 -11.76
N PHE A 166 -3.00 22.35 -11.90
CA PHE A 166 -3.77 21.71 -12.97
C PHE A 166 -4.28 22.77 -13.93
N PHE A 167 -3.67 22.81 -15.11
CA PHE A 167 -4.07 23.73 -16.18
C PHE A 167 -5.22 23.08 -16.98
N GLN A 168 -6.29 23.84 -17.17
CA GLN A 168 -7.43 23.42 -17.96
C GLN A 168 -7.75 24.50 -18.99
N GLU A 169 -8.11 24.08 -20.19
CA GLU A 169 -8.48 25.00 -21.26
C GLU A 169 -9.66 25.91 -20.84
N GLY A 170 -9.57 27.19 -21.16
CA GLY A 170 -10.57 28.18 -20.79
C GLY A 170 -10.36 28.81 -19.41
N LEU A 171 -9.45 28.33 -18.59
CA LEU A 171 -9.11 28.98 -17.32
C LEU A 171 -7.90 29.89 -17.46
N LEU A 172 -7.97 31.08 -16.81
CA LEU A 172 -6.90 32.08 -16.84
C LEU A 172 -5.70 31.72 -15.94
N ARG A 173 -5.90 30.83 -14.98
CA ARG A 173 -4.84 30.34 -14.06
C ARG A 173 -5.01 28.85 -13.81
N PRO A 174 -3.96 28.16 -13.36
CA PRO A 174 -4.10 26.78 -12.93
C PRO A 174 -5.00 26.66 -11.70
N LEU A 175 -5.63 25.51 -11.56
CA LEU A 175 -6.31 25.06 -10.34
C LEU A 175 -5.30 24.40 -9.41
N SER A 176 -5.36 24.74 -8.14
CA SER A 176 -4.64 24.01 -7.09
C SER A 176 -5.36 22.69 -6.74
N ALA A 177 -4.67 21.78 -6.06
CA ALA A 177 -5.30 20.55 -5.58
C ALA A 177 -6.54 20.80 -4.70
N ALA A 178 -6.57 21.93 -3.97
CA ALA A 178 -7.71 22.32 -3.15
C ALA A 178 -8.97 22.65 -3.97
N GLU A 179 -8.79 23.08 -5.22
CA GLU A 179 -9.88 23.50 -6.13
C GLU A 179 -10.35 22.36 -7.05
N LEU A 180 -9.61 21.24 -7.12
CA LEU A 180 -9.99 20.10 -7.94
C LEU A 180 -11.21 19.37 -7.35
N SER A 181 -12.04 18.82 -8.24
CA SER A 181 -13.12 17.93 -7.83
C SER A 181 -12.59 16.64 -7.22
N ASP A 182 -13.39 15.97 -6.39
CA ASP A 182 -13.03 14.67 -5.82
C ASP A 182 -12.71 13.64 -6.90
N GLY A 183 -13.50 13.61 -7.98
CA GLY A 183 -13.29 12.72 -9.11
C GLY A 183 -11.98 13.00 -9.84
N THR A 184 -11.61 14.27 -10.04
CA THR A 184 -10.33 14.65 -10.65
C THR A 184 -9.14 14.23 -9.77
N LEU A 185 -9.19 14.51 -8.46
CA LEU A 185 -8.16 14.07 -7.53
C LEU A 185 -8.04 12.55 -7.49
N ARG A 186 -9.15 11.85 -7.43
CA ARG A 186 -9.16 10.38 -7.41
C ARG A 186 -8.57 9.80 -8.70
N TYR A 187 -8.89 10.38 -9.84
CA TYR A 187 -8.26 9.99 -11.11
C TYR A 187 -6.75 10.17 -11.07
N LEU A 188 -6.24 11.31 -10.61
CA LEU A 188 -4.80 11.57 -10.49
C LEU A 188 -4.12 10.60 -9.50
N LEU A 189 -4.80 10.25 -8.40
CA LEU A 189 -4.32 9.26 -7.43
C LEU A 189 -4.19 7.86 -8.05
N LEU A 190 -5.18 7.45 -8.86
CA LEU A 190 -5.14 6.18 -9.58
C LEU A 190 -4.04 6.16 -10.63
N VAL A 191 -3.88 7.23 -11.42
CA VAL A 191 -2.76 7.39 -12.35
C VAL A 191 -1.42 7.26 -11.64
N ALA A 192 -1.23 7.94 -10.50
CA ALA A 192 0.00 7.87 -9.72
C ALA A 192 0.26 6.47 -9.14
N ALA A 193 -0.79 5.75 -8.73
CA ALA A 193 -0.67 4.39 -8.24
C ALA A 193 -0.29 3.41 -9.36
N LEU A 194 -0.96 3.49 -10.52
CA LEU A 194 -0.77 2.58 -11.66
C LEU A 194 0.55 2.81 -12.40
N LEU A 195 0.99 4.07 -12.54
CA LEU A 195 2.23 4.44 -13.23
C LEU A 195 3.43 4.58 -12.29
N THR A 196 3.33 4.00 -11.08
CA THR A 196 4.41 4.06 -10.08
C THR A 196 5.72 3.50 -10.65
N PRO A 197 6.89 4.19 -10.52
CA PRO A 197 8.17 3.73 -11.07
C PRO A 197 8.68 2.42 -10.45
N ARG A 198 8.18 2.05 -9.28
CA ARG A 198 8.50 0.78 -8.60
C ARG A 198 7.22 0.03 -8.26
N PRO A 199 6.65 -0.71 -9.23
CA PRO A 199 5.42 -1.45 -9.01
C PRO A 199 5.52 -2.38 -7.79
N PRO A 200 4.54 -2.40 -6.90
CA PRO A 200 4.51 -3.34 -5.80
C PRO A 200 4.31 -4.78 -6.32
N SER A 201 4.73 -5.77 -5.52
CA SER A 201 4.54 -7.18 -5.87
C SER A 201 3.06 -7.62 -5.89
N LEU A 202 2.21 -6.88 -5.21
CA LEU A 202 0.76 -6.96 -5.26
C LEU A 202 0.17 -5.57 -5.09
N MET A 203 -0.74 -5.21 -5.97
CA MET A 203 -1.58 -4.01 -5.85
C MET A 203 -3.05 -4.43 -5.84
N VAL A 204 -3.77 -3.98 -4.85
CA VAL A 204 -5.21 -4.17 -4.74
C VAL A 204 -5.87 -2.79 -4.73
N LEU A 205 -6.73 -2.57 -5.70
CA LEU A 205 -7.56 -1.37 -5.80
C LEU A 205 -9.00 -1.78 -5.48
N ASN A 206 -9.59 -1.19 -4.45
CA ASN A 206 -10.98 -1.44 -4.09
C ASN A 206 -11.86 -0.37 -4.71
N GLU A 207 -12.85 -0.79 -5.49
CA GLU A 207 -13.82 0.08 -6.18
C GLU A 207 -13.16 1.31 -6.83
N PRO A 208 -12.17 1.12 -7.73
CA PRO A 208 -11.41 2.23 -8.29
C PRO A 208 -12.26 3.20 -9.09
N GLU A 209 -13.42 2.75 -9.61
CA GLU A 209 -14.39 3.55 -10.35
C GLU A 209 -15.25 4.48 -9.47
N THR A 210 -15.31 4.22 -8.16
CA THR A 210 -16.14 5.00 -7.23
C THR A 210 -15.73 6.48 -7.25
N SER A 211 -16.72 7.36 -7.36
CA SER A 211 -16.56 8.83 -7.46
C SER A 211 -15.89 9.32 -8.76
N LEU A 212 -15.61 8.45 -9.72
CA LEU A 212 -15.19 8.87 -11.06
C LEU A 212 -16.39 9.15 -11.94
N HIS A 213 -16.28 10.18 -12.79
CA HIS A 213 -17.25 10.36 -13.87
C HIS A 213 -17.08 9.19 -14.86
N PRO A 214 -18.19 8.61 -15.40
CA PRO A 214 -18.11 7.49 -16.34
C PRO A 214 -17.17 7.73 -17.54
N ASP A 215 -17.05 8.97 -18.01
CA ASP A 215 -16.19 9.33 -19.14
C ASP A 215 -14.68 9.19 -18.82
N LEU A 216 -14.30 9.11 -17.55
CA LEU A 216 -12.91 8.90 -17.13
C LEU A 216 -12.49 7.42 -17.15
N LEU A 217 -13.45 6.50 -17.11
CA LEU A 217 -13.16 5.07 -17.03
C LEU A 217 -12.43 4.53 -18.27
N PRO A 218 -12.79 4.92 -19.51
CA PRO A 218 -12.03 4.46 -20.69
C PRO A 218 -10.59 4.94 -20.71
N ALA A 219 -10.31 6.14 -20.20
CA ALA A 219 -8.94 6.66 -20.10
C ALA A 219 -8.12 5.93 -19.03
N LEU A 220 -8.77 5.55 -17.92
CA LEU A 220 -8.10 4.80 -16.83
C LEU A 220 -7.79 3.34 -17.24
N ALA A 221 -8.58 2.75 -18.15
CA ALA A 221 -8.43 1.35 -18.58
C ALA A 221 -7.35 1.14 -19.67
N ARG A 222 -6.77 2.20 -20.22
CA ARG A 222 -5.69 2.19 -21.23
C ARG A 222 -4.31 2.27 -20.60
#